data_27e62a29288a73f477538dd6efc3756c
#
_entry.id   27e62a29288a73f477538dd6efc3756c
#
_cell.length_a   1.000
_cell.length_b   1.000
_cell.length_c   1.000
_cell.angle_alpha   90.00
_cell.angle_beta   90.00
_cell.angle_gamma   90.00
#
_symmetry.space_group_name_H-M   'P 1'
#
loop_
_entity.id
_entity.type
_entity.pdbx_description
1 polymer ?
#
loop_
_entity_poly.entity_id
_entity_poly.type
_entity_poly.pdbx_seq_one_letter_code
_entity_poly.pdbx_strand_id
1 'polypeptide(L)'
;MNRLSKSKKCLSIVMAVMLVGMCMGSISTAGKEKSKSKFSKEEIVYVITDGDGNKKGNKKTIVENYISNPAGEKIVQDRSMLDSITPLSGINDYDKKGDKIRWDTRKMDICYRGETDKTLPLKLNVEYYLDGEKLSADEIKGRSGEFKMRISFDVDDNKLIKKNTFGIVGLGFKGANFSNIEGDNLKVLDKDKDKFAVGYMSIGKSNISALNGIANSVEIRGETKNFKPVEGYAAAGAMSGILKKDGIRKTL
;
A
#
# COMPACT_ATOMS: atom_id res chain seq x y z
N MET A 1 14.56 19.29 18.21
CA MET A 1 14.86 19.47 16.77
C MET A 1 14.77 18.17 15.98
N ASN A 2 13.67 17.37 16.06
CA ASN A 2 13.58 16.05 15.38
C ASN A 2 12.17 15.63 14.89
N ARG A 3 11.18 16.53 14.90
CA ARG A 3 9.82 16.22 14.38
C ARG A 3 9.68 16.41 12.87
N LEU A 4 10.44 17.30 12.26
CA LEU A 4 10.40 17.58 10.81
C LEU A 4 11.00 16.47 9.94
N SER A 5 11.94 15.67 10.46
CA SER A 5 12.57 14.56 9.72
C SER A 5 11.62 13.37 9.52
N LYS A 6 10.72 13.07 10.47
CA LYS A 6 9.77 11.95 10.38
C LYS A 6 8.61 12.25 9.41
N SER A 7 8.14 13.50 9.38
CA SER A 7 7.10 13.94 8.44
C SER A 7 7.57 13.86 6.98
N LYS A 8 8.83 14.23 6.70
CA LYS A 8 9.39 14.15 5.34
C LYS A 8 9.54 12.71 4.84
N LYS A 9 9.82 11.74 5.73
CA LYS A 9 9.88 10.32 5.36
C LYS A 9 8.50 9.74 5.04
N CYS A 10 7.46 10.06 5.79
CA CYS A 10 6.08 9.65 5.45
C CYS A 10 5.59 10.27 4.12
N LEU A 11 5.92 11.53 3.87
CA LEU A 11 5.52 12.22 2.64
C LEU A 11 6.18 11.60 1.40
N SER A 12 7.43 11.13 1.50
CA SER A 12 8.13 10.49 0.37
C SER A 12 7.56 9.11 0.02
N ILE A 13 6.95 8.41 0.98
CA ILE A 13 6.35 7.09 0.79
C ILE A 13 4.99 7.20 0.11
N VAL A 14 4.17 8.14 0.56
CA VAL A 14 2.91 8.48 -0.10
C VAL A 14 3.17 8.92 -1.54
N MET A 15 4.23 9.66 -1.80
CA MET A 15 4.66 10.02 -3.16
C MET A 15 5.11 8.80 -3.99
N ALA A 16 5.78 7.81 -3.40
CA ALA A 16 6.22 6.62 -4.13
C ALA A 16 5.05 5.72 -4.54
N VAL A 17 4.06 5.54 -3.65
CA VAL A 17 2.80 4.83 -3.97
C VAL A 17 2.01 5.57 -5.05
N MET A 18 2.06 6.90 -5.06
CA MET A 18 1.47 7.73 -6.10
C MET A 18 2.16 7.61 -7.47
N LEU A 19 3.50 7.46 -7.49
CA LEU A 19 4.27 7.29 -8.73
C LEU A 19 3.98 5.94 -9.41
N VAL A 20 3.68 4.88 -8.66
CA VAL A 20 3.29 3.59 -9.24
C VAL A 20 1.92 3.68 -9.92
N GLY A 21 0.95 4.40 -9.35
CA GLY A 21 -0.32 4.69 -10.01
C GLY A 21 -0.16 5.46 -11.33
N MET A 22 0.81 6.37 -11.43
CA MET A 22 1.10 7.12 -12.66
C MET A 22 1.81 6.29 -13.74
N CYS A 23 2.49 5.20 -13.38
CA CYS A 23 3.22 4.36 -14.34
C CYS A 23 2.35 3.24 -14.94
N MET A 24 1.22 2.93 -14.33
CA MET A 24 0.20 2.08 -14.92
C MET A 24 -0.65 2.96 -15.87
N GLY A 25 -0.19 3.10 -17.10
CA GLY A 25 -0.85 3.91 -18.14
C GLY A 25 -2.35 3.70 -18.17
N SER A 26 -3.08 4.71 -18.57
CA SER A 26 -4.55 4.83 -18.58
C SER A 26 -5.25 3.52 -18.96
N ILE A 27 -5.58 2.72 -17.96
CA ILE A 27 -6.39 1.51 -18.15
C ILE A 27 -7.84 1.99 -18.20
N SER A 28 -8.37 2.10 -19.41
CA SER A 28 -9.78 2.38 -19.64
C SER A 28 -10.61 1.20 -19.13
N THR A 29 -11.19 1.34 -17.95
CA THR A 29 -12.19 0.40 -17.44
C THR A 29 -13.55 0.73 -18.04
N ALA A 30 -13.81 0.23 -19.25
CA ALA A 30 -15.14 0.15 -19.79
C ALA A 30 -15.90 -0.99 -19.10
N GLY A 31 -16.53 -0.67 -17.99
CA GLY A 31 -17.37 -1.60 -17.22
C GLY A 31 -18.27 -0.81 -16.30
N LYS A 32 -19.36 -0.25 -16.83
CA LYS A 32 -20.44 0.35 -16.03
C LYS A 32 -21.25 -0.76 -15.36
N GLU A 33 -20.81 -1.26 -14.22
CA GLU A 33 -21.76 -1.86 -13.28
C GLU A 33 -22.56 -0.73 -12.61
N LYS A 34 -23.84 -0.69 -12.89
CA LYS A 34 -24.81 0.16 -12.17
C LYS A 34 -24.91 -0.34 -10.74
N SER A 35 -24.07 0.15 -9.84
CA SER A 35 -24.28 -0.02 -8.40
C SER A 35 -25.56 0.71 -8.00
N LYS A 36 -26.51 -0.02 -7.40
CA LYS A 36 -27.75 0.54 -6.82
C LYS A 36 -27.49 1.28 -5.49
N SER A 37 -26.27 1.37 -4.99
CA SER A 37 -25.95 2.07 -3.76
C SER A 37 -25.72 3.55 -4.03
N LYS A 38 -26.26 4.42 -3.14
CA LYS A 38 -26.09 5.87 -3.21
C LYS A 38 -24.65 6.31 -3.04
N PHE A 39 -23.83 5.50 -2.39
CA PHE A 39 -22.39 5.71 -2.18
C PHE A 39 -21.66 4.36 -2.10
N SER A 40 -20.37 4.39 -2.35
CA SER A 40 -19.46 3.25 -2.18
C SER A 40 -18.25 3.66 -1.33
N LYS A 41 -17.75 2.74 -0.51
CA LYS A 41 -16.56 2.95 0.33
C LYS A 41 -15.46 1.99 -0.11
N GLU A 42 -14.26 2.51 -0.23
CA GLU A 42 -13.04 1.75 -0.52
C GLU A 42 -11.97 2.10 0.49
N GLU A 43 -11.15 1.12 0.84
CA GLU A 43 -10.11 1.27 1.84
C GLU A 43 -8.76 0.87 1.27
N ILE A 44 -7.72 1.66 1.59
CA ILE A 44 -6.33 1.32 1.34
C ILE A 44 -5.63 1.28 2.69
N VAL A 45 -4.96 0.21 2.96
CA VAL A 45 -4.29 -0.03 4.22
C VAL A 45 -2.78 0.01 4.03
N TYR A 46 -2.09 0.68 4.93
CA TYR A 46 -0.63 0.84 4.91
C TYR A 46 -0.04 0.33 6.22
N VAL A 47 1.06 -0.39 6.13
CA VAL A 47 1.81 -0.88 7.28
C VAL A 47 3.31 -0.71 7.06
N ILE A 48 4.04 -0.42 8.14
CA ILE A 48 5.51 -0.50 8.15
C ILE A 48 5.87 -1.88 8.65
N THR A 49 6.69 -2.59 7.89
CA THR A 49 7.13 -3.95 8.21
C THR A 49 8.60 -4.01 8.59
N ASP A 50 8.95 -4.99 9.39
CA ASP A 50 10.33 -5.44 9.58
C ASP A 50 10.78 -6.32 8.40
N GLY A 51 12.01 -6.87 8.48
CA GLY A 51 12.57 -7.74 7.46
C GLY A 51 11.79 -9.04 7.25
N ASP A 52 11.09 -9.53 8.26
CA ASP A 52 10.26 -10.75 8.18
C ASP A 52 8.85 -10.50 7.66
N GLY A 53 8.53 -9.26 7.32
CA GLY A 53 7.20 -8.87 6.84
C GLY A 53 6.19 -8.64 7.97
N ASN A 54 6.57 -8.72 9.23
CA ASN A 54 5.67 -8.44 10.34
C ASN A 54 5.53 -6.93 10.56
N LYS A 55 4.40 -6.51 11.12
CA LYS A 55 4.20 -5.11 11.51
C LYS A 55 5.29 -4.69 12.49
N LYS A 56 6.02 -3.62 12.16
CA LYS A 56 7.17 -3.17 12.95
C LYS A 56 6.76 -2.57 14.28
N GLY A 57 7.01 -3.30 15.38
CA GLY A 57 6.84 -2.83 16.76
C GLY A 57 5.47 -2.19 17.00
N ASN A 58 5.44 -1.07 17.73
CA ASN A 58 4.22 -0.33 18.05
C ASN A 58 3.76 0.64 16.94
N LYS A 59 4.19 0.44 15.68
CA LYS A 59 3.71 1.26 14.58
C LYS A 59 2.24 0.97 14.31
N LYS A 60 1.45 2.05 14.21
CA LYS A 60 0.04 1.91 13.87
C LYS A 60 -0.13 1.57 12.39
N THR A 61 -1.17 0.82 12.11
CA THR A 61 -1.68 0.64 10.75
C THR A 61 -2.40 1.90 10.33
N ILE A 62 -2.10 2.39 9.14
CA ILE A 62 -2.76 3.57 8.56
C ILE A 62 -3.80 3.07 7.56
N VAL A 63 -5.00 3.58 7.66
CA VAL A 63 -6.09 3.26 6.74
C VAL A 63 -6.57 4.54 6.08
N GLU A 64 -6.53 4.59 4.76
CA GLU A 64 -7.16 5.65 3.97
C GLU A 64 -8.48 5.14 3.42
N ASN A 65 -9.53 5.93 3.63
CA ASN A 65 -10.89 5.65 3.19
C ASN A 65 -11.29 6.63 2.10
N TYR A 66 -11.83 6.11 1.02
CA TYR A 66 -12.45 6.87 -0.04
C TYR A 66 -13.94 6.52 -0.12
N ILE A 67 -14.80 7.52 0.03
CA ILE A 67 -16.26 7.37 -0.11
C ILE A 67 -16.70 8.14 -1.33
N SER A 68 -17.11 7.44 -2.36
CA SER A 68 -17.70 8.03 -3.57
C SER A 68 -19.15 8.40 -3.31
N ASN A 69 -19.53 9.64 -3.64
CA ASN A 69 -20.85 10.21 -3.45
C ASN A 69 -21.47 10.68 -4.78
N PRO A 70 -21.71 9.77 -5.73
CA PRO A 70 -22.18 10.14 -7.08
C PRO A 70 -23.58 10.74 -7.09
N ALA A 71 -24.38 10.50 -6.05
CA ALA A 71 -25.70 11.08 -5.90
C ALA A 71 -25.69 12.51 -5.34
N GLY A 72 -24.52 13.01 -4.88
CA GLY A 72 -24.41 14.33 -4.27
C GLY A 72 -25.20 14.46 -2.96
N GLU A 73 -25.29 13.39 -2.18
CA GLU A 73 -25.94 13.44 -0.88
C GLU A 73 -25.21 14.40 0.04
N LYS A 74 -25.93 15.34 0.65
CA LYS A 74 -25.34 16.34 1.56
C LYS A 74 -24.81 15.69 2.83
N ILE A 75 -25.50 14.67 3.34
CA ILE A 75 -25.13 13.94 4.55
C ILE A 75 -24.83 12.49 4.19
N VAL A 76 -23.63 12.04 4.54
CA VAL A 76 -23.23 10.63 4.43
C VAL A 76 -22.93 10.08 5.81
N GLN A 77 -23.47 8.91 6.10
CA GLN A 77 -23.15 8.16 7.31
C GLN A 77 -22.16 7.05 6.97
N ASP A 78 -21.10 7.00 7.73
CA ASP A 78 -20.04 6.01 7.64
C ASP A 78 -19.81 5.32 8.97
N ARG A 79 -19.13 4.18 8.93
CA ARG A 79 -18.62 3.48 10.11
C ARG A 79 -17.13 3.30 10.00
N SER A 80 -16.42 3.64 11.06
CA SER A 80 -14.97 3.45 11.16
C SER A 80 -14.53 3.28 12.60
N MET A 81 -13.72 2.26 12.84
CA MET A 81 -13.11 1.98 14.13
C MET A 81 -11.70 2.55 14.24
N LEU A 82 -11.35 3.51 13.40
CA LEU A 82 -10.05 4.17 13.43
C LEU A 82 -9.98 5.11 14.65
N ASP A 83 -8.81 5.13 15.31
CA ASP A 83 -8.57 5.89 16.53
C ASP A 83 -8.60 7.39 16.28
N SER A 84 -8.01 7.81 15.15
CA SER A 84 -7.95 9.21 14.74
C SER A 84 -8.40 9.35 13.28
N ILE A 85 -9.05 10.46 12.97
CA ILE A 85 -9.50 10.78 11.61
C ILE A 85 -8.92 12.10 11.17
N THR A 86 -8.28 12.08 10.01
CA THR A 86 -7.74 13.26 9.33
C THR A 86 -8.38 13.34 7.95
N PRO A 87 -9.26 14.31 7.69
CA PRO A 87 -9.81 14.54 6.36
C PRO A 87 -8.70 14.90 5.36
N LEU A 88 -8.83 14.40 4.13
CA LEU A 88 -7.87 14.62 3.03
C LEU A 88 -8.51 15.34 1.84
N SER A 89 -9.85 15.37 1.74
CA SER A 89 -10.60 15.97 0.65
C SER A 89 -11.01 17.44 0.88
N GLY A 90 -10.50 18.08 1.94
CA GLY A 90 -10.90 19.44 2.32
C GLY A 90 -12.25 19.53 3.03
N ILE A 91 -12.96 18.41 3.19
CA ILE A 91 -14.19 18.32 3.98
C ILE A 91 -13.80 18.04 5.43
N ASN A 92 -13.92 19.04 6.27
CA ASN A 92 -13.56 18.95 7.69
C ASN A 92 -14.79 18.90 8.61
N ASP A 93 -15.99 18.94 8.04
CA ASP A 93 -17.24 18.99 8.77
C ASP A 93 -17.79 17.58 8.98
N TYR A 94 -17.45 17.00 10.13
CA TYR A 94 -17.90 15.68 10.53
C TYR A 94 -18.12 15.57 12.04
N ASP A 95 -19.04 14.72 12.45
CA ASP A 95 -19.27 14.29 13.83
C ASP A 95 -18.98 12.79 13.97
N LYS A 96 -18.10 12.41 14.90
CA LYS A 96 -17.75 11.02 15.19
C LYS A 96 -18.20 10.65 16.60
N LYS A 97 -19.07 9.64 16.70
CA LYS A 97 -19.54 9.04 17.95
C LYS A 97 -19.34 7.53 17.94
N GLY A 98 -18.34 7.08 18.69
CA GLY A 98 -17.92 5.68 18.65
C GLY A 98 -17.43 5.28 17.26
N ASP A 99 -18.03 4.28 16.65
CA ASP A 99 -17.73 3.81 15.30
C ASP A 99 -18.50 4.54 14.18
N LYS A 100 -19.48 5.38 14.54
CA LYS A 100 -20.31 6.10 13.58
C LYS A 100 -19.71 7.47 13.27
N ILE A 101 -19.66 7.79 11.99
CA ILE A 101 -19.22 9.09 11.49
C ILE A 101 -20.32 9.67 10.62
N ARG A 102 -20.72 10.92 10.89
CA ARG A 102 -21.65 11.68 10.07
C ARG A 102 -20.88 12.80 9.40
N TRP A 103 -20.82 12.77 8.09
CA TRP A 103 -20.16 13.76 7.25
C TRP A 103 -21.16 14.76 6.67
N ASP A 104 -20.89 16.08 6.75
CA ASP A 104 -21.47 17.05 5.82
C ASP A 104 -20.55 17.13 4.61
N THR A 105 -20.93 16.46 3.55
CA THR A 105 -20.08 16.23 2.37
C THR A 105 -20.01 17.43 1.44
N ARG A 106 -20.86 18.44 1.65
CA ARG A 106 -21.06 19.51 0.65
C ARG A 106 -21.31 18.97 -0.76
N LYS A 107 -21.93 17.79 -0.87
CA LYS A 107 -22.21 17.02 -2.09
C LYS A 107 -20.97 16.50 -2.83
N MET A 108 -19.82 16.46 -2.19
CA MET A 108 -18.55 15.97 -2.74
C MET A 108 -18.24 14.55 -2.22
N ASP A 109 -17.28 13.91 -2.87
CA ASP A 109 -16.66 12.69 -2.39
C ASP A 109 -15.84 12.96 -1.11
N ILE A 110 -15.72 11.98 -0.24
CA ILE A 110 -14.98 12.08 1.00
C ILE A 110 -13.70 11.24 0.90
N CYS A 111 -12.60 11.83 1.28
CA CYS A 111 -11.36 11.09 1.51
C CYS A 111 -10.84 11.44 2.92
N TYR A 112 -10.56 10.41 3.71
CA TYR A 112 -9.97 10.60 5.03
C TYR A 112 -9.00 9.47 5.39
N ARG A 113 -8.08 9.79 6.29
CA ARG A 113 -7.10 8.86 6.85
C ARG A 113 -7.35 8.69 8.33
N GLY A 114 -7.05 7.50 8.84
CA GLY A 114 -7.00 7.23 10.27
C GLY A 114 -5.96 6.18 10.61
N GLU A 115 -5.80 5.93 11.89
CA GLU A 115 -4.85 4.96 12.43
C GLU A 115 -5.58 3.90 13.23
N THR A 116 -5.01 2.70 13.31
CA THR A 116 -5.51 1.63 14.16
C THR A 116 -4.39 0.70 14.61
N ASP A 117 -4.52 0.14 15.81
CA ASP A 117 -3.63 -0.90 16.31
C ASP A 117 -4.06 -2.31 15.88
N LYS A 118 -5.24 -2.45 15.24
CA LYS A 118 -5.77 -3.74 14.82
C LYS A 118 -4.83 -4.45 13.85
N THR A 119 -4.77 -5.76 13.98
CA THR A 119 -4.07 -6.63 13.05
C THR A 119 -4.84 -6.68 11.73
N LEU A 120 -4.13 -6.60 10.63
CA LEU A 120 -4.71 -6.77 9.30
C LEU A 120 -4.98 -8.25 9.01
N PRO A 121 -6.01 -8.56 8.25
CA PRO A 121 -6.25 -9.91 7.72
C PRO A 121 -5.30 -10.27 6.56
N LEU A 122 -4.22 -9.52 6.40
CA LEU A 122 -3.17 -9.68 5.39
C LEU A 122 -1.84 -9.83 6.10
N LYS A 123 -1.15 -10.92 5.83
CA LYS A 123 0.22 -11.15 6.28
C LYS A 123 1.18 -10.99 5.10
N LEU A 124 2.22 -10.20 5.27
CA LEU A 124 3.31 -10.14 4.30
C LEU A 124 4.23 -11.33 4.54
N ASN A 125 4.47 -12.12 3.50
CA ASN A 125 5.42 -13.22 3.52
C ASN A 125 6.66 -12.80 2.75
N VAL A 126 7.84 -12.93 3.37
CA VAL A 126 9.15 -12.60 2.78
C VAL A 126 10.02 -13.83 2.79
N GLU A 127 10.45 -14.28 1.62
CA GLU A 127 11.40 -15.37 1.47
C GLU A 127 12.74 -14.81 1.00
N TYR A 128 13.82 -15.29 1.60
CA TYR A 128 15.18 -14.90 1.28
C TYR A 128 15.95 -16.04 0.66
N TYR A 129 16.77 -15.70 -0.33
CA TYR A 129 17.72 -16.62 -0.96
C TYR A 129 19.06 -15.91 -1.09
N LEU A 130 20.15 -16.63 -0.89
CA LEU A 130 21.52 -16.17 -1.14
C LEU A 130 22.27 -17.27 -1.90
N ASP A 131 22.83 -16.91 -3.04
CA ASP A 131 23.52 -17.83 -3.95
C ASP A 131 22.67 -19.07 -4.30
N GLY A 132 21.34 -18.89 -4.37
CA GLY A 132 20.36 -19.93 -4.65
C GLY A 132 19.84 -20.71 -3.43
N GLU A 133 20.48 -20.60 -2.28
CA GLU A 133 20.07 -21.26 -1.05
C GLU A 133 18.98 -20.46 -0.33
N LYS A 134 17.89 -21.12 0.10
CA LYS A 134 16.82 -20.48 0.90
C LYS A 134 17.25 -20.36 2.35
N LEU A 135 17.20 -19.15 2.89
CA LEU A 135 17.63 -18.80 4.25
C LEU A 135 16.51 -18.04 4.98
N SER A 136 16.55 -18.08 6.29
CA SER A 136 15.77 -17.15 7.14
C SER A 136 16.40 -15.75 7.15
N ALA A 137 15.65 -14.75 7.64
CA ALA A 137 16.15 -13.39 7.78
C ALA A 137 17.38 -13.29 8.70
N ASP A 138 17.45 -14.14 9.74
CA ASP A 138 18.58 -14.17 10.66
C ASP A 138 19.81 -14.85 10.03
N GLU A 139 19.62 -15.93 9.26
CA GLU A 139 20.71 -16.65 8.60
C GLU A 139 21.36 -15.85 7.47
N ILE A 140 20.61 -15.08 6.71
CA ILE A 140 21.15 -14.25 5.62
C ILE A 140 21.85 -12.99 6.13
N LYS A 141 21.55 -12.56 7.34
CA LYS A 141 22.09 -11.32 7.93
C LYS A 141 23.62 -11.36 8.01
N GLY A 142 24.26 -10.32 7.51
CA GLY A 142 25.71 -10.18 7.52
C GLY A 142 26.45 -10.91 6.40
N ARG A 143 25.76 -11.77 5.63
CA ARG A 143 26.37 -12.51 4.52
C ARG A 143 26.55 -11.64 3.28
N SER A 144 27.42 -12.05 2.38
CA SER A 144 27.66 -11.46 1.05
C SER A 144 27.37 -12.49 -0.03
N GLY A 145 26.92 -12.04 -1.20
CA GLY A 145 26.59 -12.89 -2.35
C GLY A 145 25.49 -12.30 -3.21
N GLU A 146 24.98 -13.09 -4.14
CA GLU A 146 23.80 -12.78 -4.94
C GLU A 146 22.55 -13.08 -4.13
N PHE A 147 21.73 -12.07 -3.85
CA PHE A 147 20.51 -12.29 -3.10
C PHE A 147 19.28 -12.24 -3.99
N LYS A 148 18.25 -12.96 -3.57
CA LYS A 148 16.90 -12.88 -4.09
C LYS A 148 15.91 -12.79 -2.93
N MET A 149 14.97 -11.85 -3.03
CA MET A 149 13.82 -11.74 -2.11
C MET A 149 12.55 -12.00 -2.90
N ARG A 150 11.68 -12.85 -2.40
CA ARG A 150 10.33 -13.03 -2.91
C ARG A 150 9.33 -12.57 -1.85
N ILE A 151 8.47 -11.65 -2.24
CA ILE A 151 7.50 -11.02 -1.35
C ILE A 151 6.11 -11.28 -1.88
N SER A 152 5.23 -11.77 -1.02
CA SER A 152 3.83 -12.03 -1.34
C SER A 152 2.93 -11.65 -0.16
N PHE A 153 1.64 -11.45 -0.42
CA PHE A 153 0.65 -11.33 0.64
C PHE A 153 -0.03 -12.68 0.84
N ASP A 154 -0.03 -13.14 2.08
CA ASP A 154 -0.86 -14.24 2.53
C ASP A 154 -2.18 -13.68 3.06
N VAL A 155 -3.28 -14.23 2.58
CA VAL A 155 -4.63 -13.74 2.88
C VAL A 155 -5.35 -14.80 3.69
N ASP A 156 -5.69 -14.49 4.92
CA ASP A 156 -6.62 -15.30 5.69
C ASP A 156 -7.91 -15.51 4.88
N ASP A 157 -8.61 -16.61 5.14
CA ASP A 157 -9.79 -17.05 4.37
C ASP A 157 -10.98 -16.06 4.32
N ASN A 158 -10.73 -14.80 4.65
CA ASN A 158 -11.71 -13.73 4.62
C ASN A 158 -12.09 -13.38 3.16
N LYS A 159 -13.29 -13.82 2.75
CA LYS A 159 -13.83 -13.69 1.38
C LYS A 159 -13.89 -12.25 0.85
N LEU A 160 -13.83 -11.24 1.73
CA LEU A 160 -13.92 -9.82 1.36
C LEU A 160 -12.65 -9.30 0.69
N ILE A 161 -11.48 -9.86 1.01
CA ILE A 161 -10.18 -9.40 0.51
C ILE A 161 -9.81 -10.08 -0.82
N LYS A 162 -10.45 -11.21 -1.15
CA LYS A 162 -10.06 -12.09 -2.28
C LYS A 162 -10.36 -11.57 -3.68
N LYS A 163 -11.09 -10.46 -3.83
CA LYS A 163 -11.46 -9.96 -5.16
C LYS A 163 -10.88 -8.58 -5.43
N ASN A 164 -10.15 -8.47 -6.56
CA ASN A 164 -9.66 -7.19 -7.07
C ASN A 164 -8.77 -6.41 -6.09
N THR A 165 -8.05 -7.11 -5.22
CA THR A 165 -7.13 -6.51 -4.28
C THR A 165 -5.74 -6.43 -4.90
N PHE A 166 -5.11 -5.30 -4.70
CA PHE A 166 -3.79 -4.98 -5.19
C PHE A 166 -2.86 -4.70 -4.01
N GLY A 167 -1.65 -5.23 -4.09
CA GLY A 167 -0.60 -5.02 -3.10
C GLY A 167 0.55 -4.22 -3.67
N ILE A 168 1.13 -3.37 -2.84
CA ILE A 168 2.33 -2.61 -3.14
C ILE A 168 3.30 -2.80 -1.99
N VAL A 169 4.58 -2.98 -2.31
CA VAL A 169 5.68 -3.00 -1.35
C VAL A 169 6.72 -1.98 -1.75
N GLY A 170 7.28 -1.29 -0.77
CA GLY A 170 8.37 -0.33 -0.96
C GLY A 170 9.54 -0.66 -0.05
N LEU A 171 10.74 -0.82 -0.59
CA LEU A 171 11.93 -1.26 0.10
C LEU A 171 13.10 -0.32 -0.20
N GLY A 172 13.87 0.02 0.84
CA GLY A 172 15.04 0.89 0.71
C GLY A 172 16.34 0.12 0.85
N PHE A 173 17.13 0.08 -0.21
CA PHE A 173 18.43 -0.60 -0.25
C PHE A 173 19.57 0.42 -0.12
N LYS A 174 20.38 0.26 0.92
CA LYS A 174 21.55 1.12 1.16
C LYS A 174 22.68 0.77 0.22
N GLY A 175 23.15 1.70 -0.61
CA GLY A 175 24.21 1.49 -1.57
C GLY A 175 25.55 1.06 -0.98
N ALA A 176 25.76 1.28 0.33
CA ALA A 176 26.92 0.75 1.04
C ALA A 176 26.90 -0.79 1.15
N ASN A 177 25.73 -1.41 1.11
CA ASN A 177 25.55 -2.84 1.32
C ASN A 177 25.02 -3.56 0.08
N PHE A 178 24.32 -2.86 -0.80
CA PHE A 178 23.57 -3.45 -1.92
C PHE A 178 23.90 -2.80 -3.25
N SER A 179 23.96 -3.58 -4.31
CA SER A 179 24.17 -3.16 -5.70
C SER A 179 23.31 -3.98 -6.65
N ASN A 180 23.19 -3.53 -7.89
CA ASN A 180 22.53 -4.24 -9.00
C ASN A 180 21.08 -4.66 -8.68
N ILE A 181 20.30 -3.78 -8.01
CA ILE A 181 18.92 -4.08 -7.65
C ILE A 181 18.04 -4.07 -8.89
N GLU A 182 17.39 -5.21 -9.13
CA GLU A 182 16.44 -5.42 -10.23
C GLU A 182 15.34 -6.41 -9.81
N GLY A 183 14.37 -6.66 -10.66
CA GLY A 183 13.34 -7.68 -10.40
C GLY A 183 12.10 -7.57 -11.26
N ASP A 184 11.15 -8.45 -11.01
CA ASP A 184 9.89 -8.57 -11.74
C ASP A 184 8.76 -7.86 -10.97
N ASN A 185 7.86 -7.19 -11.71
CA ASN A 185 6.81 -6.34 -11.15
C ASN A 185 7.35 -5.26 -10.20
N LEU A 186 8.50 -4.71 -10.55
CA LEU A 186 9.30 -3.82 -9.73
C LEU A 186 9.72 -2.57 -10.52
N LYS A 187 9.66 -1.42 -9.86
CA LYS A 187 10.32 -0.20 -10.31
C LYS A 187 11.40 0.19 -9.33
N VAL A 188 12.62 0.29 -9.81
CA VAL A 188 13.76 0.75 -9.01
C VAL A 188 13.99 2.23 -9.29
N LEU A 189 14.12 2.99 -8.22
CA LEU A 189 14.37 4.43 -8.23
C LEU A 189 15.72 4.70 -7.55
N ASP A 190 16.56 5.46 -8.20
CA ASP A 190 17.83 5.92 -7.64
C ASP A 190 17.60 7.13 -6.72
N LYS A 191 18.23 7.10 -5.56
CA LYS A 191 18.30 8.23 -4.64
C LYS A 191 19.71 8.34 -4.08
N ASP A 192 20.52 9.16 -4.69
CA ASP A 192 21.95 9.29 -4.41
C ASP A 192 22.67 7.93 -4.58
N LYS A 193 23.25 7.41 -3.49
CA LYS A 193 23.89 6.08 -3.45
C LYS A 193 22.92 4.96 -3.12
N ASP A 194 21.72 5.29 -2.66
CA ASP A 194 20.71 4.34 -2.22
C ASP A 194 19.74 4.01 -3.37
N LYS A 195 19.15 2.83 -3.33
CA LYS A 195 18.09 2.41 -4.24
C LYS A 195 16.78 2.28 -3.47
N PHE A 196 15.68 2.66 -4.11
CA PHE A 196 14.34 2.43 -3.58
C PHE A 196 13.55 1.61 -4.58
N ALA A 197 13.16 0.41 -4.18
CA ALA A 197 12.41 -0.52 -5.00
C ALA A 197 10.92 -0.47 -4.63
N VAL A 198 10.06 -0.29 -5.62
CA VAL A 198 8.61 -0.32 -5.47
C VAL A 198 8.06 -1.46 -6.30
N GLY A 199 7.59 -2.48 -5.62
CA GLY A 199 6.98 -3.65 -6.23
C GLY A 199 5.45 -3.61 -6.12
N TYR A 200 4.78 -4.27 -7.07
CA TYR A 200 3.34 -4.38 -7.10
C TYR A 200 2.91 -5.81 -7.44
N MET A 201 1.80 -6.24 -6.84
CA MET A 201 1.29 -7.59 -7.00
C MET A 201 -0.24 -7.66 -6.92
N SER A 202 -0.80 -8.70 -7.50
CA SER A 202 -2.22 -9.04 -7.34
C SER A 202 -2.41 -9.86 -6.07
N ILE A 203 -3.44 -9.56 -5.30
CA ILE A 203 -3.80 -10.33 -4.11
C ILE A 203 -5.11 -11.07 -4.38
N GLY A 204 -5.03 -12.40 -4.36
CA GLY A 204 -6.18 -13.26 -4.63
C GLY A 204 -6.60 -13.26 -6.11
N LYS A 205 -7.86 -13.68 -6.38
CA LYS A 205 -8.41 -13.74 -7.74
C LYS A 205 -8.96 -12.37 -8.15
N SER A 206 -8.65 -11.92 -9.36
CA SER A 206 -9.19 -10.69 -9.91
C SER A 206 -10.14 -10.96 -11.09
N ASN A 207 -11.25 -10.22 -11.12
CA ASN A 207 -12.15 -10.15 -12.28
C ASN A 207 -11.78 -8.95 -13.18
N ILE A 208 -10.79 -8.14 -12.80
CA ILE A 208 -10.30 -7.02 -13.59
C ILE A 208 -9.21 -7.53 -14.51
N SER A 209 -9.43 -7.44 -15.82
CA SER A 209 -8.49 -7.93 -16.84
C SER A 209 -7.08 -7.36 -16.67
N ALA A 210 -6.98 -6.11 -16.24
CA ALA A 210 -5.72 -5.45 -15.96
C ALA A 210 -4.89 -6.09 -14.82
N LEU A 211 -5.52 -6.83 -13.91
CA LEU A 211 -4.84 -7.54 -12.82
C LEU A 211 -4.50 -8.99 -13.21
N ASN A 212 -5.08 -9.54 -14.27
CA ASN A 212 -4.88 -10.96 -14.65
C ASN A 212 -3.45 -11.25 -15.13
N GLY A 213 -2.71 -10.22 -15.56
CA GLY A 213 -1.29 -10.33 -15.96
C GLY A 213 -0.30 -9.99 -14.85
N ILE A 214 -0.77 -9.56 -13.68
CA ILE A 214 0.09 -9.19 -12.57
C ILE A 214 0.31 -10.42 -11.68
N ALA A 215 1.58 -10.76 -11.44
CA ALA A 215 1.95 -11.85 -10.55
C ALA A 215 1.45 -11.60 -9.11
N ASN A 216 1.29 -12.67 -8.33
CA ASN A 216 0.90 -12.61 -6.92
C ASN A 216 2.08 -12.39 -5.96
N SER A 217 3.26 -12.13 -6.50
CA SER A 217 4.48 -11.83 -5.75
C SER A 217 5.35 -10.83 -6.49
N VAL A 218 6.20 -10.16 -5.75
CA VAL A 218 7.31 -9.35 -6.25
C VAL A 218 8.59 -10.11 -6.02
N GLU A 219 9.46 -10.17 -7.03
CA GLU A 219 10.78 -10.74 -6.89
C GLU A 219 11.83 -9.65 -7.07
N ILE A 220 12.77 -9.54 -6.14
CA ILE A 220 13.85 -8.57 -6.10
C ILE A 220 15.16 -9.33 -6.04
N ARG A 221 16.08 -8.99 -6.92
CA ARG A 221 17.42 -9.59 -7.01
C ARG A 221 18.47 -8.50 -6.91
N GLY A 222 19.66 -8.89 -6.56
CA GLY A 222 20.82 -8.01 -6.53
C GLY A 222 22.02 -8.64 -5.84
N GLU A 223 23.02 -7.85 -5.61
CA GLU A 223 24.22 -8.26 -4.90
C GLU A 223 24.29 -7.59 -3.54
N THR A 224 24.85 -8.28 -2.57
CA THR A 224 25.10 -7.72 -1.25
C THR A 224 26.51 -8.00 -0.77
N LYS A 225 27.11 -7.01 -0.11
CA LYS A 225 28.41 -7.16 0.59
C LYS A 225 28.22 -7.46 2.06
N ASN A 226 27.06 -7.14 2.60
CA ASN A 226 26.69 -7.34 4.00
C ASN A 226 25.17 -7.23 4.07
N PHE A 227 24.47 -8.34 3.90
CA PHE A 227 23.01 -8.34 3.88
C PHE A 227 22.45 -7.83 5.19
N LYS A 228 21.57 -6.85 5.09
CA LYS A 228 20.78 -6.36 6.21
C LYS A 228 19.31 -6.53 5.86
N PRO A 229 18.52 -7.26 6.67
CA PRO A 229 17.09 -7.40 6.46
C PRO A 229 16.46 -6.01 6.26
N VAL A 230 15.73 -5.85 5.16
CA VAL A 230 15.26 -4.55 4.71
C VAL A 230 13.91 -4.26 5.32
N GLU A 231 13.83 -3.16 6.06
CA GLU A 231 12.55 -2.65 6.50
C GLU A 231 11.76 -2.12 5.30
N GLY A 232 10.49 -2.43 5.26
CA GLY A 232 9.64 -2.10 4.15
C GLY A 232 8.36 -1.39 4.54
N TYR A 233 7.67 -0.95 3.50
CA TYR A 233 6.31 -0.46 3.56
C TYR A 233 5.46 -1.38 2.72
N ALA A 234 4.34 -1.82 3.25
CA ALA A 234 3.36 -2.60 2.52
C ALA A 234 2.03 -1.86 2.51
N ALA A 235 1.38 -1.86 1.38
CA ALA A 235 0.03 -1.34 1.24
C ALA A 235 -0.83 -2.33 0.47
N ALA A 236 -2.09 -2.42 0.83
CA ALA A 236 -3.07 -3.22 0.13
C ALA A 236 -4.42 -2.50 0.07
N GLY A 237 -5.12 -2.67 -1.05
CA GLY A 237 -6.42 -2.04 -1.23
C GLY A 237 -7.12 -2.50 -2.50
N ALA A 238 -8.38 -2.08 -2.67
CA ALA A 238 -9.10 -2.34 -3.91
C ALA A 238 -8.51 -1.49 -5.05
N MET A 239 -8.34 -2.10 -6.23
CA MET A 239 -7.79 -1.42 -7.41
C MET A 239 -8.63 -0.20 -7.81
N SER A 240 -9.94 -0.28 -7.68
CA SER A 240 -10.86 0.82 -7.96
C SER A 240 -10.59 2.06 -7.11
N GLY A 241 -10.18 1.89 -5.83
CA GLY A 241 -9.81 3.02 -4.95
C GLY A 241 -8.54 3.74 -5.39
N ILE A 242 -7.55 3.00 -5.88
CA ILE A 242 -6.30 3.57 -6.38
C ILE A 242 -6.58 4.43 -7.62
N LEU A 243 -7.37 3.93 -8.56
CA LEU A 243 -7.70 4.64 -9.80
C LEU A 243 -8.54 5.90 -9.57
N LYS A 244 -9.46 5.88 -8.60
CA LYS A 244 -10.31 7.05 -8.28
C LYS A 244 -9.53 8.18 -7.60
N LYS A 245 -8.51 7.84 -6.81
CA LYS A 245 -7.65 8.83 -6.15
C LYS A 245 -6.92 9.73 -7.16
N ASP A 246 -6.54 9.18 -8.31
CA ASP A 246 -5.92 9.98 -9.39
C ASP A 246 -6.92 10.93 -10.06
N GLY A 247 -8.21 10.60 -10.08
CA GLY A 247 -9.28 11.47 -10.57
C GLY A 247 -9.51 12.72 -9.71
N ILE A 248 -9.36 12.63 -8.39
CA ILE A 248 -9.52 13.75 -7.45
C ILE A 248 -8.41 14.80 -7.65
N ARG A 249 -7.20 14.39 -8.02
CA ARG A 249 -6.06 15.31 -8.23
C ARG A 249 -6.15 16.17 -9.47
N LYS A 250 -6.94 15.78 -10.46
CA LYS A 250 -7.14 16.58 -11.68
C LYS A 250 -8.13 17.73 -11.48
N THR A 251 -8.76 17.78 -10.31
CA THR A 251 -9.81 18.78 -10.00
C THR A 251 -9.35 19.79 -8.92
N LEU A 252 -8.13 19.67 -8.43
CA LEU A 252 -7.43 20.62 -7.55
C LEU A 252 -6.23 21.22 -8.29
#